data_47f3efcc8e4f49c6fc56e4b2c8ae6985
#
_entry.id   47f3efcc8e4f49c6fc56e4b2c8ae6985
#
_cell.length_a   1.000
_cell.length_b   1.000
_cell.length_c   1.000
_cell.angle_alpha   90.00
_cell.angle_beta   90.00
_cell.angle_gamma   90.00
#
_symmetry.space_group_name_H-M   'P 1'
#
loop_
_entity.id
_entity.type
_entity.pdbx_description
1 polymer ?
#
loop_
_entity_poly.entity_id
_entity_poly.type
_entity_poly.pdbx_seq_one_letter_code
_entity_poly.pdbx_strand_id
1 'polypeptide(L)'
;LTGGNGDYPNVRGTFTGLTLDDDQGALWRCVLEGIGYDYMEITDRYRKAGIDLTQLTITEGGSRDELWNQIKADMLDTKVVTLKVAGGAVPTNCIVAAYAAGDIPDLKQALQRQLEIKATYIPDENHTATYRKAYDKRETLLKALNGAL
;
A
#
# COMPACT_ATOMS: atom_id res chain seq x y z
N LEU A 1 -11.40 4.82 5.31
CA LEU A 1 -12.72 4.65 5.92
C LEU A 1 -13.41 5.98 6.26
N THR A 2 -12.76 7.10 6.10
CA THR A 2 -13.29 8.43 6.40
C THR A 2 -13.52 9.19 5.10
N GLY A 3 -14.75 9.27 4.70
CA GLY A 3 -15.16 9.97 3.50
C GLY A 3 -15.18 9.05 2.28
N GLY A 4 -16.16 9.22 1.44
CA GLY A 4 -16.24 8.53 0.17
C GLY A 4 -15.05 8.86 -0.71
N ASN A 5 -14.66 7.96 -1.59
CA ASN A 5 -13.85 8.26 -2.75
C ASN A 5 -14.48 9.46 -3.47
N GLY A 6 -13.68 10.41 -3.97
CA GLY A 6 -14.19 11.62 -4.62
C GLY A 6 -15.24 11.36 -5.70
N ASP A 7 -15.14 10.21 -6.39
CA ASP A 7 -16.10 9.77 -7.42
C ASP A 7 -17.36 9.11 -6.82
N TYR A 8 -17.33 8.71 -5.54
CA TYR A 8 -18.41 7.99 -4.84
C TYR A 8 -18.67 8.59 -3.45
N PRO A 9 -19.17 9.83 -3.34
CA PRO A 9 -19.22 10.59 -2.08
C PRO A 9 -20.16 9.98 -1.02
N ASN A 10 -21.15 9.20 -1.44
CA ASN A 10 -22.14 8.61 -0.52
C ASN A 10 -21.67 7.26 0.05
N VAL A 11 -20.70 6.60 -0.57
CA VAL A 11 -20.24 5.29 -0.11
C VAL A 11 -19.62 5.38 1.28
N ARG A 12 -20.04 4.47 2.15
CA ARG A 12 -19.53 4.30 3.52
C ARG A 12 -18.78 2.98 3.63
N GLY A 13 -18.09 2.76 4.73
CA GLY A 13 -17.47 1.47 5.03
C GLY A 13 -18.51 0.36 4.99
N THR A 14 -18.34 -0.59 4.09
CA THR A 14 -19.30 -1.64 3.81
C THR A 14 -18.58 -2.97 3.61
N PHE A 15 -19.11 -4.03 4.20
CA PHE A 15 -18.77 -5.40 3.89
C PHE A 15 -19.89 -6.02 3.09
N THR A 16 -19.58 -6.63 1.96
CA THR A 16 -20.57 -7.25 1.08
C THR A 16 -20.20 -8.70 0.80
N GLY A 17 -21.20 -9.57 0.65
CA GLY A 17 -20.99 -10.98 0.31
C GLY A 17 -20.53 -11.83 1.48
N LEU A 18 -20.69 -11.38 2.74
CA LEU A 18 -20.34 -12.16 3.91
C LEU A 18 -21.20 -13.43 4.01
N THR A 19 -20.59 -14.52 4.41
CA THR A 19 -21.20 -15.80 4.68
C THR A 19 -20.97 -16.23 6.13
N LEU A 20 -21.57 -17.33 6.56
CA LEU A 20 -21.35 -17.87 7.91
C LEU A 20 -19.95 -18.50 8.09
N ASP A 21 -19.23 -18.71 6.99
CA ASP A 21 -17.88 -19.27 7.01
C ASP A 21 -16.78 -18.19 7.17
N ASP A 22 -17.17 -16.90 7.11
CA ASP A 22 -16.23 -15.79 7.25
C ASP A 22 -15.91 -15.53 8.73
N ASP A 23 -14.66 -15.73 9.09
CA ASP A 23 -14.15 -15.50 10.44
C ASP A 23 -13.56 -14.07 10.60
N GLN A 24 -13.09 -13.77 11.80
CA GLN A 24 -12.46 -12.49 12.12
C GLN A 24 -11.19 -12.23 11.26
N GLY A 25 -10.44 -13.27 10.89
CA GLY A 25 -9.26 -13.17 10.04
C GLY A 25 -9.64 -12.75 8.62
N ALA A 26 -10.72 -13.33 8.06
CA ALA A 26 -11.26 -12.95 6.76
C ALA A 26 -11.71 -11.48 6.75
N LEU A 27 -12.41 -11.03 7.81
CA LEU A 27 -12.82 -9.63 7.94
C LEU A 27 -11.63 -8.68 8.01
N TRP A 28 -10.59 -9.04 8.78
CA TRP A 28 -9.37 -8.24 8.86
C TRP A 28 -8.66 -8.16 7.51
N ARG A 29 -8.53 -9.30 6.83
CA ARG A 29 -7.96 -9.36 5.48
C ARG A 29 -8.74 -8.48 4.49
N CYS A 30 -10.08 -8.51 4.52
CA CYS A 30 -10.94 -7.64 3.70
C CYS A 30 -10.63 -6.15 3.92
N VAL A 31 -10.34 -5.72 5.16
CA VAL A 31 -9.96 -4.32 5.44
C VAL A 31 -8.63 -3.97 4.75
N LEU A 32 -7.63 -4.84 4.84
CA LEU A 32 -6.33 -4.63 4.18
C LEU A 32 -6.48 -4.60 2.66
N GLU A 33 -7.22 -5.54 2.09
CA GLU A 33 -7.46 -5.61 0.65
C GLU A 33 -8.28 -4.42 0.14
N GLY A 34 -9.25 -3.94 0.92
CA GLY A 34 -10.00 -2.72 0.62
C GLY A 34 -9.11 -1.49 0.45
N ILE A 35 -8.11 -1.33 1.34
CA ILE A 35 -7.08 -0.29 1.21
C ILE A 35 -6.19 -0.56 -0.01
N GLY A 36 -5.85 -1.82 -0.26
CA GLY A 36 -5.06 -2.24 -1.41
C GLY A 36 -5.70 -1.86 -2.75
N TYR A 37 -7.03 -1.95 -2.87
CA TYR A 37 -7.73 -1.53 -4.08
C TYR A 37 -7.60 -0.02 -4.35
N ASP A 38 -7.55 0.82 -3.33
CA ASP A 38 -7.28 2.25 -3.52
C ASP A 38 -5.84 2.48 -4.00
N TYR A 39 -4.88 1.69 -3.53
CA TYR A 39 -3.51 1.72 -4.04
C TYR A 39 -3.43 1.23 -5.51
N MET A 40 -4.20 0.19 -5.89
CA MET A 40 -4.28 -0.25 -7.29
C MET A 40 -4.77 0.88 -8.20
N GLU A 41 -5.79 1.63 -7.79
CA GLU A 41 -6.28 2.78 -8.54
C GLU A 41 -5.20 3.84 -8.75
N ILE A 42 -4.46 4.18 -7.69
CA ILE A 42 -3.36 5.16 -7.75
C ILE A 42 -2.24 4.65 -8.67
N THR A 43 -1.83 3.39 -8.52
CA THR A 43 -0.75 2.82 -9.35
C THR A 43 -1.15 2.69 -10.81
N ASP A 44 -2.40 2.38 -11.11
CA ASP A 44 -2.92 2.35 -12.47
C ASP A 44 -2.91 3.75 -13.11
N ARG A 45 -3.19 4.80 -12.33
CA ARG A 45 -3.07 6.20 -12.81
C ARG A 45 -1.61 6.55 -13.15
N TYR A 46 -0.63 6.13 -12.34
CA TYR A 46 0.79 6.32 -12.64
C TYR A 46 1.22 5.57 -13.90
N ARG A 47 0.84 4.32 -14.05
CA ARG A 47 1.12 3.51 -15.26
C ARG A 47 0.52 4.13 -16.51
N LYS A 48 -0.73 4.61 -16.45
CA LYS A 48 -1.38 5.34 -17.56
C LYS A 48 -0.65 6.64 -17.91
N ALA A 49 0.00 7.29 -16.95
CA ALA A 49 0.84 8.46 -17.16
C ALA A 49 2.25 8.13 -17.69
N GLY A 50 2.54 6.85 -17.97
CA GLY A 50 3.83 6.40 -18.47
C GLY A 50 4.91 6.24 -17.41
N ILE A 51 4.53 6.24 -16.12
CA ILE A 51 5.48 6.01 -15.02
C ILE A 51 5.56 4.51 -14.76
N ASP A 52 6.75 3.95 -14.98
CA ASP A 52 7.03 2.54 -14.67
C ASP A 52 7.31 2.35 -13.17
N LEU A 53 6.52 1.49 -12.55
CA LEU A 53 6.61 1.17 -11.13
C LEU A 53 7.30 -0.18 -10.94
N THR A 54 8.63 -0.17 -10.96
CA THR A 54 9.43 -1.40 -10.81
C THR A 54 9.60 -1.85 -9.37
N GLN A 55 9.49 -0.93 -8.42
CA GLN A 55 9.64 -1.19 -7.00
C GLN A 55 8.90 -0.15 -6.16
N LEU A 56 8.26 -0.60 -5.08
CA LEU A 56 7.70 0.24 -4.04
C LEU A 56 8.43 0.03 -2.73
N THR A 57 8.85 1.11 -2.10
CA THR A 57 9.44 1.08 -0.76
C THR A 57 8.39 1.47 0.26
N ILE A 58 8.09 0.56 1.18
CA ILE A 58 7.12 0.77 2.26
C ILE A 58 7.85 1.12 3.55
N THR A 59 7.41 2.19 4.19
CA THR A 59 7.97 2.70 5.44
C THR A 59 6.90 2.78 6.53
N GLU A 60 7.30 3.17 7.74
CA GLU A 60 6.43 3.39 8.89
C GLU A 60 5.67 2.14 9.37
N GLY A 61 4.55 2.35 10.07
CA GLY A 61 3.74 1.29 10.68
C GLY A 61 3.25 0.25 9.67
N GLY A 62 2.89 0.68 8.46
CA GLY A 62 2.42 -0.19 7.39
C GLY A 62 3.45 -1.16 6.82
N SER A 63 4.75 -1.02 7.17
CA SER A 63 5.81 -1.92 6.73
C SER A 63 6.05 -3.11 7.67
N ARG A 64 5.42 -3.12 8.85
CA ARG A 64 5.73 -4.09 9.92
C ARG A 64 5.02 -5.43 9.77
N ASP A 65 3.92 -5.47 9.06
CA ASP A 65 3.11 -6.66 8.85
C ASP A 65 3.51 -7.34 7.53
N GLU A 66 4.02 -8.57 7.61
CA GLU A 66 4.53 -9.31 6.45
C GLU A 66 3.39 -9.73 5.51
N LEU A 67 2.24 -10.13 6.06
CA LEU A 67 1.05 -10.48 5.27
C LEU A 67 0.59 -9.25 4.46
N TRP A 68 0.50 -8.10 5.12
CA TRP A 68 0.11 -6.86 4.45
C TRP A 68 1.10 -6.43 3.37
N ASN A 69 2.40 -6.65 3.59
CA ASN A 69 3.41 -6.35 2.57
C ASN A 69 3.31 -7.28 1.36
N GLN A 70 3.04 -8.58 1.57
CA GLN A 70 2.80 -9.53 0.47
C GLN A 70 1.50 -9.19 -0.29
N ILE A 71 0.41 -8.89 0.42
CA ILE A 71 -0.84 -8.44 -0.21
C ILE A 71 -0.59 -7.22 -1.12
N LYS A 72 0.17 -6.23 -0.66
CA LYS A 72 0.53 -5.07 -1.50
C LYS A 72 1.31 -5.48 -2.75
N ALA A 73 2.31 -6.36 -2.62
CA ALA A 73 3.06 -6.84 -3.77
C ALA A 73 2.15 -7.51 -4.81
N ASP A 74 1.29 -8.41 -4.35
CA ASP A 74 0.37 -9.18 -5.19
C ASP A 74 -0.68 -8.28 -5.88
N MET A 75 -1.29 -7.36 -5.11
CA MET A 75 -2.32 -6.46 -5.64
C MET A 75 -1.76 -5.43 -6.62
N LEU A 76 -0.57 -4.91 -6.35
CA LEU A 76 0.04 -3.86 -7.16
C LEU A 76 0.87 -4.40 -8.33
N ASP A 77 1.04 -5.72 -8.42
CA ASP A 77 1.91 -6.36 -9.40
C ASP A 77 3.28 -5.68 -9.46
N THR A 78 3.86 -5.47 -8.28
CA THR A 78 5.09 -4.68 -8.16
C THR A 78 5.90 -5.18 -6.97
N LYS A 79 7.20 -5.30 -7.15
CA LYS A 79 8.11 -5.64 -6.05
C LYS A 79 7.98 -4.64 -4.91
N VAL A 80 7.70 -5.14 -3.70
CA VAL A 80 7.65 -4.34 -2.46
C VAL A 80 8.89 -4.61 -1.63
N VAL A 81 9.51 -3.56 -1.11
CA VAL A 81 10.62 -3.67 -0.17
C VAL A 81 10.34 -2.90 1.11
N THR A 82 10.84 -3.40 2.22
CA THR A 82 10.87 -2.70 3.50
C THR A 82 12.30 -2.39 3.90
N LEU A 83 12.50 -1.36 4.71
CA LEU A 83 13.81 -0.90 5.13
C LEU A 83 14.13 -1.36 6.55
N LYS A 84 15.42 -1.56 6.85
CA LYS A 84 15.87 -1.87 8.22
C LYS A 84 15.52 -0.75 9.19
N VAL A 85 15.64 0.50 8.75
CA VAL A 85 15.22 1.68 9.50
C VAL A 85 13.84 2.12 9.01
N ALA A 86 12.80 1.66 9.68
CA ALA A 86 11.40 1.89 9.27
C ALA A 86 10.82 3.20 9.84
N GLY A 87 11.61 4.09 10.38
CA GLY A 87 11.16 5.31 11.06
C GLY A 87 10.81 6.50 10.15
N GLY A 88 10.75 6.29 8.83
CA GLY A 88 10.30 7.29 7.86
C GLY A 88 11.01 8.64 7.96
N ALA A 89 10.26 9.69 8.28
CA ALA A 89 10.78 11.04 8.33
C ALA A 89 11.69 11.32 9.54
N VAL A 90 11.47 10.66 10.68
CA VAL A 90 12.20 10.99 11.93
C VAL A 90 13.70 10.73 11.81
N PRO A 91 14.18 9.52 11.44
CA PRO A 91 15.60 9.29 11.27
C PRO A 91 16.24 10.18 10.19
N THR A 92 15.51 10.45 9.10
CA THR A 92 15.97 11.34 8.04
C THR A 92 16.19 12.76 8.56
N ASN A 93 15.23 13.28 9.32
CA ASN A 93 15.34 14.63 9.94
C ASN A 93 16.50 14.71 10.92
N CYS A 94 16.74 13.65 11.72
CA CYS A 94 17.90 13.59 12.62
C CYS A 94 19.23 13.67 11.85
N ILE A 95 19.35 12.94 10.72
CA ILE A 95 20.54 12.99 9.87
C ILE A 95 20.74 14.37 9.26
N VAL A 96 19.68 14.99 8.77
CA VAL A 96 19.76 16.35 8.19
C VAL A 96 20.18 17.37 9.26
N ALA A 97 19.62 17.26 10.46
CA ALA A 97 20.01 18.14 11.58
C ALA A 97 21.48 17.94 11.99
N ALA A 98 21.95 16.70 12.09
CA ALA A 98 23.34 16.40 12.42
C ALA A 98 24.32 16.86 11.30
N TYR A 99 23.92 16.77 10.05
CA TYR A 99 24.69 17.33 8.94
C TYR A 99 24.77 18.86 9.03
N ALA A 100 23.66 19.52 9.32
CA ALA A 100 23.62 20.98 9.49
C ALA A 100 24.45 21.46 10.68
N ALA A 101 24.56 20.64 11.75
CA ALA A 101 25.39 20.90 12.93
C ALA A 101 26.89 20.66 12.68
N GLY A 102 27.25 20.03 11.55
CA GLY A 102 28.65 19.65 11.22
C GLY A 102 29.12 18.31 11.80
N ASP A 103 28.21 17.54 12.44
CA ASP A 103 28.54 16.24 13.04
C ASP A 103 28.67 15.13 11.99
N ILE A 104 28.02 15.27 10.84
CA ILE A 104 28.06 14.34 9.72
C ILE A 104 28.72 15.02 8.54
N PRO A 105 29.86 14.49 8.03
CA PRO A 105 30.58 15.12 6.92
C PRO A 105 29.95 14.86 5.54
N ASP A 106 29.25 13.74 5.37
CA ASP A 106 28.65 13.29 4.10
C ASP A 106 27.18 12.91 4.29
N LEU A 107 26.30 13.84 3.92
CA LEU A 107 24.84 13.64 3.98
C LEU A 107 24.39 12.50 3.09
N LYS A 108 24.94 12.37 1.88
CA LYS A 108 24.54 11.32 0.92
C LYS A 108 24.86 9.94 1.46
N GLN A 109 26.05 9.75 1.99
CA GLN A 109 26.45 8.45 2.58
C GLN A 109 25.57 8.10 3.79
N ALA A 110 25.31 9.08 4.66
CA ALA A 110 24.46 8.87 5.84
C ALA A 110 23.02 8.48 5.46
N LEU A 111 22.43 9.14 4.44
CA LEU A 111 21.10 8.80 3.94
C LEU A 111 21.06 7.45 3.23
N GLN A 112 22.11 7.08 2.47
CA GLN A 112 22.17 5.78 1.81
C GLN A 112 22.11 4.60 2.79
N ARG A 113 22.66 4.73 3.99
CA ARG A 113 22.57 3.69 5.04
C ARG A 113 21.14 3.44 5.51
N GLN A 114 20.26 4.43 5.39
CA GLN A 114 18.83 4.28 5.73
C GLN A 114 18.04 3.50 4.67
N LEU A 115 18.56 3.40 3.45
CA LEU A 115 17.94 2.68 2.35
C LEU A 115 18.26 1.18 2.37
N GLU A 116 18.89 0.67 3.44
CA GLU A 116 19.23 -0.74 3.57
C GLU A 116 17.94 -1.58 3.66
N ILE A 117 17.79 -2.48 2.67
CA ILE A 117 16.59 -3.33 2.57
C ILE A 117 16.60 -4.37 3.71
N LYS A 118 15.46 -4.48 4.39
CA LYS A 118 15.17 -5.50 5.40
C LYS A 118 14.57 -6.75 4.78
N ALA A 119 13.53 -6.56 3.95
CA ALA A 119 12.82 -7.65 3.30
C ALA A 119 12.32 -7.23 1.93
N THR A 120 12.13 -8.22 1.05
CA THR A 120 11.62 -8.06 -0.31
C THR A 120 10.44 -9.01 -0.50
N TYR A 121 9.36 -8.50 -1.05
CA TYR A 121 8.14 -9.23 -1.38
C TYR A 121 7.95 -9.16 -2.89
N ILE A 122 7.89 -10.32 -3.51
CA ILE A 122 7.69 -10.47 -4.96
C ILE A 122 6.24 -10.85 -5.19
N PRO A 123 5.55 -10.24 -6.16
CA PRO A 123 4.16 -10.59 -6.48
C PRO A 123 4.06 -12.05 -6.93
N ASP A 124 2.99 -12.73 -6.48
CA ASP A 124 2.57 -14.01 -7.00
C ASP A 124 1.58 -13.80 -8.15
N GLU A 125 1.87 -14.37 -9.32
CA GLU A 125 1.08 -14.16 -10.54
C GLU A 125 -0.38 -14.61 -10.38
N ASN A 126 -0.64 -15.70 -9.64
CA ASN A 126 -1.99 -16.21 -9.42
C ASN A 126 -2.80 -15.29 -8.50
N HIS A 127 -2.15 -14.80 -7.44
CA HIS A 127 -2.76 -13.83 -6.55
C HIS A 127 -3.03 -12.50 -7.27
N THR A 128 -2.06 -12.00 -8.03
CA THR A 128 -2.21 -10.79 -8.86
C THR A 128 -3.40 -10.91 -9.80
N ALA A 129 -3.52 -12.03 -10.53
CA ALA A 129 -4.65 -12.26 -11.42
C ALA A 129 -6.00 -12.31 -10.68
N THR A 130 -6.02 -12.88 -9.47
CA THR A 130 -7.22 -12.94 -8.63
C THR A 130 -7.63 -11.55 -8.16
N TYR A 131 -6.69 -10.76 -7.65
CA TYR A 131 -6.95 -9.39 -7.23
C TYR A 131 -7.39 -8.49 -8.39
N ARG A 132 -6.80 -8.64 -9.57
CA ARG A 132 -7.22 -7.87 -10.75
C ARG A 132 -8.67 -8.15 -11.13
N LYS A 133 -9.09 -9.41 -11.15
CA LYS A 133 -10.49 -9.78 -11.40
C LYS A 133 -11.47 -9.19 -10.38
N ALA A 134 -11.06 -9.14 -9.10
CA ALA A 134 -11.88 -8.55 -8.05
C ALA A 134 -11.94 -7.02 -8.20
N TYR A 135 -10.82 -6.39 -8.52
CA TYR A 135 -10.71 -4.96 -8.77
C TYR A 135 -11.62 -4.49 -9.92
N ASP A 136 -11.65 -5.24 -11.02
CA ASP A 136 -12.49 -4.90 -12.19
C ASP A 136 -13.99 -4.89 -11.86
N LYS A 137 -14.41 -5.65 -10.84
CA LYS A 137 -15.81 -5.66 -10.35
C LYS A 137 -16.09 -4.52 -9.35
N ARG A 138 -15.05 -3.94 -8.75
CA ARG A 138 -15.16 -2.92 -7.68
C ARG A 138 -15.96 -1.70 -8.14
N GLU A 139 -15.72 -1.22 -9.35
CA GLU A 139 -16.39 -0.03 -9.87
C GLU A 139 -17.91 -0.21 -9.95
N THR A 140 -18.36 -1.37 -10.41
CA THR A 140 -19.80 -1.71 -10.46
C THR A 140 -20.41 -1.72 -9.06
N LEU A 141 -19.70 -2.32 -8.09
CA LEU A 141 -20.14 -2.35 -6.70
C LEU A 141 -20.22 -0.94 -6.10
N LEU A 142 -19.21 -0.10 -6.30
CA LEU A 142 -19.18 1.27 -5.79
C LEU A 142 -20.32 2.12 -6.38
N LYS A 143 -20.60 1.97 -7.67
CA LYS A 143 -21.75 2.65 -8.31
C LYS A 143 -23.08 2.22 -7.68
N ALA A 144 -23.27 0.93 -7.47
CA ALA A 144 -24.47 0.40 -6.84
C ALA A 144 -24.64 0.93 -5.39
N LEU A 145 -23.58 0.88 -4.59
CA LEU A 145 -23.60 1.40 -3.22
C LEU A 145 -23.82 2.91 -3.16
N ASN A 146 -23.20 3.68 -4.05
CA ASN A 146 -23.37 5.14 -4.10
C ASN A 146 -24.78 5.57 -4.46
N GLY A 147 -25.50 4.77 -5.27
CA GLY A 147 -26.88 5.01 -5.62
C GLY A 147 -27.92 4.48 -4.61
N ALA A 148 -27.50 3.61 -3.68
CA ALA A 148 -28.36 3.01 -2.67
C ALA A 148 -28.37 3.77 -1.33
N LEU A 149 -27.45 4.67 -1.11
CA LEU A 149 -27.24 5.49 0.09
C LEU A 149 -27.46 6.98 -0.22
#